data_c860678869cd93b28d445c2748341c0d
#
_entry.id   c860678869cd93b28d445c2748341c0d
#
_cell.length_a   1.000
_cell.length_b   1.000
_cell.length_c   1.000
_cell.angle_alpha   90.00
_cell.angle_beta   90.00
_cell.angle_gamma   90.00
#
_symmetry.space_group_name_H-M   'P 1'
#
loop_
_entity.id
_entity.type
_entity.pdbx_description
1 polymer ?
#
loop_
_entity_poly.entity_id
_entity_poly.type
_entity_poly.pdbx_seq_one_letter_code
_entity_poly.pdbx_strand_id
1 'polypeptide(L)'
;MMDIIKHDGAWTIARTVRNGLTYRIGIKHFELPSEFGIRNGRISKLWIAEVHGEGKYKCVCSYDRGWDRRATTTVARAIRDEAIKMYN
;
A
#
# COMPACT_ATOMS: atom_id res chain seq x y z
N MET A 1 0.73 12.41 -4.40
CA MET A 1 1.87 11.53 -4.70
C MET A 1 2.46 10.99 -3.41
N MET A 2 2.89 9.73 -3.40
CA MET A 2 3.50 9.14 -2.22
C MET A 2 4.98 9.51 -2.11
N ASP A 3 5.43 9.78 -0.89
CA ASP A 3 6.84 9.98 -0.60
C ASP A 3 7.43 8.66 -0.11
N ILE A 4 8.46 8.17 -0.78
CA ILE A 4 9.14 6.94 -0.37
C ILE A 4 9.98 7.23 0.86
N ILE A 5 9.76 6.49 1.95
CA ILE A 5 10.52 6.62 3.19
C ILE A 5 11.76 5.75 3.14
N LYS A 6 11.61 4.48 2.74
CA LYS A 6 12.73 3.54 2.66
C LYS A 6 12.41 2.34 1.80
N HIS A 7 13.46 1.67 1.35
CA HIS A 7 13.39 0.33 0.77
C HIS A 7 14.08 -0.64 1.72
N ASP A 8 13.47 -1.79 1.95
CA ASP A 8 13.99 -2.82 2.84
C ASP A 8 13.72 -4.18 2.20
N GLY A 9 14.71 -4.70 1.46
CA GLY A 9 14.55 -5.90 0.66
C GLY A 9 13.47 -5.70 -0.40
N ALA A 10 12.47 -6.59 -0.43
CA ALA A 10 11.35 -6.49 -1.35
C ALA A 10 10.28 -5.48 -0.90
N TRP A 11 10.43 -4.89 0.28
CA TRP A 11 9.48 -3.92 0.82
C TRP A 11 9.85 -2.50 0.45
N THR A 12 8.85 -1.73 0.05
CA THR A 12 8.92 -0.28 -0.06
C THR A 12 7.95 0.31 0.96
N ILE A 13 8.45 1.21 1.79
CA ILE A 13 7.62 1.93 2.77
C ILE A 13 7.50 3.37 2.31
N ALA A 14 6.28 3.85 2.26
CA ALA A 14 5.95 5.19 1.80
C ALA A 14 4.97 5.89 2.74
N ARG A 15 4.82 7.19 2.58
CA ARG A 15 3.80 7.98 3.26
C ARG A 15 3.17 8.97 2.29
N THR A 16 1.97 9.37 2.60
CA THR A 16 1.30 10.45 1.88
C THR A 16 0.36 11.18 2.83
N VAL A 17 0.06 12.43 2.53
CA VAL A 17 -0.93 13.20 3.28
C VAL A 17 -2.07 13.54 2.33
N ARG A 18 -3.29 13.19 2.71
CA ARG A 18 -4.50 13.44 1.92
C ARG A 18 -5.59 13.98 2.84
N ASN A 19 -6.16 15.13 2.50
CA ASN A 19 -7.22 15.78 3.30
C ASN A 19 -6.81 15.97 4.75
N GLY A 20 -5.54 16.33 5.00
CA GLY A 20 -5.02 16.57 6.34
C GLY A 20 -4.71 15.34 7.15
N LEU A 21 -4.91 14.14 6.63
CA LEU A 21 -4.63 12.89 7.30
C LEU A 21 -3.42 12.21 6.68
N THR A 22 -2.49 11.74 7.52
CA THR A 22 -1.31 11.02 7.08
C THR A 22 -1.64 9.54 6.90
N TYR A 23 -1.15 8.96 5.80
CA TYR A 23 -1.24 7.54 5.51
C TYR A 23 0.15 6.95 5.40
N ARG A 24 0.29 5.73 5.87
CA ARG A 24 1.50 4.93 5.71
C ARG A 24 1.21 3.74 4.83
N ILE A 25 2.13 3.43 3.92
CA ILE A 25 1.91 2.40 2.90
C ILE A 25 3.11 1.45 2.92
N GLY A 26 2.84 0.16 2.94
CA GLY A 26 3.85 -0.88 2.76
C GLY A 26 3.53 -1.68 1.52
N ILE A 27 4.53 -1.85 0.66
CA ILE A 27 4.36 -2.55 -0.63
C ILE A 27 5.49 -3.56 -0.74
N LYS A 28 5.13 -4.85 -0.78
CA LYS A 28 6.09 -5.91 -1.07
C LYS A 28 5.93 -6.30 -2.53
N HIS A 29 6.99 -6.10 -3.31
CA HIS A 29 6.94 -6.36 -4.75
C HIS A 29 8.23 -7.03 -5.21
N PHE A 30 8.13 -7.77 -6.29
CA PHE A 30 9.23 -8.52 -6.89
C PHE A 30 9.46 -8.06 -8.31
N GLU A 31 10.58 -8.50 -8.91
CA GLU A 31 10.90 -8.14 -10.29
C GLU A 31 9.99 -8.84 -11.30
N LEU A 32 9.51 -10.04 -10.96
CA LEU A 32 8.67 -10.84 -11.84
C LEU A 32 7.25 -10.93 -11.29
N PRO A 33 6.23 -10.92 -12.15
CA PRO A 33 4.85 -11.09 -11.73
C PRO A 33 4.59 -12.50 -11.22
N SER A 34 3.53 -12.66 -10.43
CA SER A 34 3.13 -13.92 -9.83
C SER A 34 1.61 -14.06 -9.91
N GLU A 35 1.12 -15.29 -9.99
CA GLU A 35 -0.31 -15.55 -9.90
C GLU A 35 -0.91 -15.13 -8.56
N PHE A 36 -0.08 -14.97 -7.52
CA PHE A 36 -0.50 -14.50 -6.21
C PHE A 36 -0.41 -12.99 -6.05
N GLY A 37 0.17 -12.28 -7.03
CA GLY A 37 0.27 -10.84 -7.02
C GLY A 37 -1.06 -10.17 -7.35
N ILE A 38 -1.19 -8.90 -6.98
CA ILE A 38 -2.37 -8.10 -7.33
C ILE A 38 -2.54 -8.12 -8.85
N ARG A 39 -3.70 -8.56 -9.34
CA ARG A 39 -3.98 -8.66 -10.78
C ARG A 39 -2.91 -9.46 -11.54
N ASN A 40 -2.39 -10.52 -10.90
CA ASN A 40 -1.29 -11.32 -11.43
C ASN A 40 -0.03 -10.51 -11.74
N GLY A 41 0.21 -9.45 -10.96
CA GLY A 41 1.34 -8.57 -11.14
C GLY A 41 2.46 -8.82 -10.13
N ARG A 42 3.27 -7.80 -9.89
CA ARG A 42 4.48 -7.93 -9.07
C ARG A 42 4.26 -7.66 -7.59
N ILE A 43 3.15 -7.03 -7.20
CA ILE A 43 2.86 -6.73 -5.79
C ILE A 43 2.27 -7.97 -5.14
N SER A 44 3.00 -8.54 -4.17
CA SER A 44 2.53 -9.71 -3.42
C SER A 44 1.84 -9.33 -2.12
N LYS A 45 2.21 -8.20 -1.52
CA LYS A 45 1.59 -7.68 -0.29
C LYS A 45 1.47 -6.17 -0.38
N LEU A 46 0.38 -5.66 0.15
CA LEU A 46 0.11 -4.22 0.21
C LEU A 46 -0.66 -3.95 1.49
N TRP A 47 -0.28 -2.92 2.23
CA TRP A 47 -1.10 -2.41 3.30
C TRP A 47 -1.09 -0.89 3.27
N ILE A 48 -2.23 -0.31 3.63
CA ILE A 48 -2.41 1.13 3.75
C ILE A 48 -3.04 1.39 5.11
N ALA A 49 -2.44 2.26 5.90
CA ALA A 49 -2.94 2.59 7.23
C ALA A 49 -3.02 4.09 7.42
N GLU A 50 -4.10 4.53 8.07
CA GLU A 50 -4.23 5.90 8.58
C GLU A 50 -3.38 6.03 9.83
N VAL A 51 -2.65 7.14 9.96
CA VAL A 51 -1.84 7.44 11.14
C VAL A 51 -2.65 8.35 12.06
N HIS A 52 -2.99 7.86 13.25
CA HIS A 52 -3.80 8.58 14.24
C HIS A 52 -3.00 9.06 15.44
N GLY A 53 -1.68 9.09 15.32
CA GLY A 53 -0.76 9.49 16.37
C GLY A 53 0.42 8.55 16.42
N GLU A 54 1.36 8.80 17.31
CA GLU A 54 2.56 7.98 17.42
C GLU A 54 2.20 6.55 17.80
N GLY A 55 2.55 5.60 16.93
CA GLY A 55 2.27 4.19 17.12
C GLY A 55 0.80 3.80 16.98
N LYS A 56 -0.08 4.71 16.52
CA LYS A 56 -1.50 4.42 16.38
C LYS A 56 -1.89 4.42 14.91
N TYR A 57 -2.19 3.25 14.38
CA TYR A 57 -2.51 3.04 12.98
C TYR A 57 -3.86 2.35 12.83
N LYS A 58 -4.60 2.75 11.80
CA LYS A 58 -5.84 2.08 11.41
C LYS A 58 -5.68 1.56 9.98
N CYS A 59 -5.67 0.24 9.83
CA CYS A 59 -5.59 -0.37 8.51
C CYS A 59 -6.87 -0.10 7.71
N VAL A 60 -6.71 0.43 6.50
CA VAL A 60 -7.83 0.74 5.61
C VAL A 60 -7.79 -0.07 4.32
N CYS A 61 -6.69 -0.77 4.06
CA CYS A 61 -6.55 -1.64 2.90
C CYS A 61 -5.42 -2.63 3.15
N SER A 62 -5.64 -3.91 2.86
CA SER A 62 -4.57 -4.90 2.95
C SER A 62 -4.76 -6.02 1.94
N TYR A 63 -3.65 -6.45 1.36
CA TYR A 63 -3.55 -7.54 0.42
C TYR A 63 -2.36 -8.42 0.82
N ASP A 64 -2.59 -9.71 0.98
CA ASP A 64 -1.54 -10.70 1.25
C ASP A 64 -1.84 -11.94 0.43
N ARG A 65 -1.40 -11.92 -0.83
CA ARG A 65 -1.71 -12.95 -1.83
C ARG A 65 -3.21 -13.15 -2.04
N GLY A 66 -3.99 -12.14 -1.73
CA GLY A 66 -5.44 -12.04 -1.81
C GLY A 66 -5.89 -10.85 -1.00
N TRP A 67 -7.09 -10.36 -1.26
CA TRP A 67 -7.61 -9.20 -0.53
C TRP A 67 -8.09 -9.61 0.86
N ASP A 68 -7.45 -9.09 1.91
CA ASP A 68 -7.91 -9.24 3.30
C ASP A 68 -8.87 -8.13 3.67
N ARG A 69 -8.53 -6.88 3.29
CA ARG A 69 -9.38 -5.71 3.50
C ARG A 69 -9.32 -4.83 2.27
N ARG A 70 -10.45 -4.73 1.59
CA ARG A 70 -10.54 -3.87 0.41
C ARG A 70 -10.69 -2.42 0.84
N ALA A 71 -10.10 -1.50 0.05
CA ALA A 71 -10.27 -0.07 0.26
C ALA A 71 -11.74 0.31 0.04
N THR A 72 -12.32 1.05 0.99
CA THR A 72 -13.73 1.44 0.96
C THR A 72 -13.95 2.94 0.82
N THR A 73 -12.91 3.76 1.00
CA THR A 73 -12.99 5.21 0.84
C THR A 73 -12.35 5.64 -0.48
N THR A 74 -12.75 6.80 -0.98
CA THR A 74 -12.17 7.38 -2.19
C THR A 74 -10.66 7.57 -2.04
N VAL A 75 -10.24 8.07 -0.87
CA VAL A 75 -8.82 8.32 -0.61
C VAL A 75 -8.02 7.02 -0.57
N ALA A 76 -8.50 6.01 0.15
CA ALA A 76 -7.81 4.72 0.23
C ALA A 76 -7.71 4.05 -1.14
N ARG A 77 -8.77 4.12 -1.95
CA ARG A 77 -8.75 3.60 -3.32
C ARG A 77 -7.75 4.32 -4.20
N ALA A 78 -7.65 5.65 -4.07
CA ALA A 78 -6.69 6.44 -4.84
C ALA A 78 -5.25 6.07 -4.49
N ILE A 79 -4.95 5.89 -3.20
CA ILE A 79 -3.63 5.47 -2.74
C ILE A 79 -3.30 4.06 -3.24
N ARG A 80 -4.25 3.13 -3.12
CA ARG A 80 -4.12 1.77 -3.64
C ARG A 80 -3.77 1.78 -5.14
N ASP A 81 -4.51 2.55 -5.92
CA ASP A 81 -4.33 2.61 -7.37
C ASP A 81 -2.99 3.25 -7.74
N GLU A 82 -2.55 4.24 -6.99
CA GLU A 82 -1.22 4.83 -7.18
C GLU A 82 -0.11 3.81 -6.91
N ALA A 83 -0.23 3.03 -5.83
CA ALA A 83 0.74 1.98 -5.52
C ALA A 83 0.79 0.92 -6.62
N ILE A 84 -0.36 0.49 -7.10
CA ILE A 84 -0.46 -0.48 -8.20
C ILE A 84 0.21 0.09 -9.45
N LYS A 85 -0.06 1.34 -9.78
CA LYS A 85 0.52 1.97 -10.96
C LYS A 85 2.05 2.06 -10.87
N MET A 86 2.58 2.32 -9.69
CA MET A 86 4.02 2.49 -9.49
C MET A 86 4.80 1.18 -9.51
N TYR A 87 4.25 0.11 -8.93
CA TYR A 87 5.02 -1.09 -8.64
C TYR A 87 4.49 -2.38 -9.28
N ASN A 88 3.32 -2.37 -9.82
CA ASN A 88 2.75 -3.57 -10.41
C ASN A 88 3.04 -3.66 -11.92
#